data_d50fb340573909c449129f30ecff03e0
#
_entry.id   d50fb340573909c449129f30ecff03e0
#
_cell.length_a   1.000
_cell.length_b   1.000
_cell.length_c   1.000
_cell.angle_alpha   90.00
_cell.angle_beta   90.00
_cell.angle_gamma   90.00
#
_symmetry.space_group_name_H-M   'P 1'
#
loop_
_entity.id
_entity.type
_entity.pdbx_description
1 polymer ?
#
loop_
_entity_poly.entity_id
_entity_poly.type
_entity_poly.pdbx_seq_one_letter_code
_entity_poly.pdbx_strand_id
1 'polypeptide(L)'
;MDIQRAKEEIKRAVQAYLATDDIGRPLIPAVRQRPILLMGPPGVGKTQIMEQIAQDCDIALVAYTITHHTRQSAVGLPFIRERNYGGRTRSVTEYTMSEIIASVYAAMERTGKKNGILFIDEINCVSETLAPTMLQFLQCKTFGNQAVPGGWVIVAAGNPPEYNKSVREFDLVTLDRVRRIDIEPKLSVWQDYARAHRLHPAVMAYLELRPQHFYKIENDVDGVQFVTARGWEDLSAYLQAADRLALPVDEGVIGQYLRHPEVARDFAAYWVLYRKYHEDYGVEDILQGKPYDAVIARAMDASFDERISLVSLLLAGLNTRFADARATGAVTDACYQQLRSFKRTLSQQPDADPADLFAERCDAYRAKLEADKTAGALLPDEAAARTRTLALLTAWSRSLDNGLDADEAFDTVRSAFNTQVQRREEAVSAASNALEFAFDFMEQAFEDGQEMVVFVNELALGPDSAPFLAENDCERFEQYSEKLLLHGGEDELLAELQRDDVRAEEHSAEF
;
A
#
# COMPACT_ATOMS: atom_id res chain seq x y z
N MET A 1 4.68 -19.02 4.19
CA MET A 1 4.68 -18.33 2.87
C MET A 1 4.77 -16.82 3.09
N ASP A 2 5.18 -16.04 2.05
CA ASP A 2 5.18 -14.58 2.16
C ASP A 2 3.76 -13.97 2.17
N ILE A 3 3.66 -12.68 2.55
CA ILE A 3 2.39 -11.98 2.74
C ILE A 3 1.63 -11.77 1.42
N GLN A 4 2.33 -11.59 0.29
CA GLN A 4 1.70 -11.39 -1.02
C GLN A 4 1.01 -12.67 -1.49
N ARG A 5 1.68 -13.81 -1.35
CA ARG A 5 1.09 -15.11 -1.65
C ARG A 5 -0.09 -15.42 -0.73
N ALA A 6 0.00 -15.05 0.55
CA ALA A 6 -1.10 -15.18 1.50
C ALA A 6 -2.30 -14.33 1.05
N LYS A 7 -2.09 -13.08 0.60
CA LYS A 7 -3.13 -12.21 0.04
C LYS A 7 -3.85 -12.89 -1.13
N GLU A 8 -3.11 -13.44 -2.10
CA GLU A 8 -3.68 -14.11 -3.26
C GLU A 8 -4.50 -15.37 -2.88
N GLU A 9 -3.99 -16.17 -1.96
CA GLU A 9 -4.69 -17.36 -1.47
C GLU A 9 -5.99 -17.01 -0.72
N ILE A 10 -6.00 -15.94 0.07
CA ILE A 10 -7.20 -15.46 0.74
C ILE A 10 -8.18 -14.90 -0.28
N LYS A 11 -7.74 -14.12 -1.24
CA LYS A 11 -8.56 -13.55 -2.31
C LYS A 11 -9.27 -14.66 -3.10
N ARG A 12 -8.55 -15.71 -3.49
CA ARG A 12 -9.12 -16.90 -4.15
C ARG A 12 -10.15 -17.61 -3.26
N ALA A 13 -9.87 -17.73 -1.96
CA ALA A 13 -10.83 -18.35 -1.02
C ALA A 13 -12.10 -17.50 -0.88
N VAL A 14 -11.96 -16.18 -0.76
CA VAL A 14 -13.09 -15.23 -0.71
C VAL A 14 -13.94 -15.36 -1.97
N GLN A 15 -13.33 -15.35 -3.15
CA GLN A 15 -14.03 -15.51 -4.43
C GLN A 15 -14.78 -16.85 -4.48
N ALA A 16 -14.14 -17.95 -4.08
CA ALA A 16 -14.77 -19.28 -4.07
C ALA A 16 -15.94 -19.38 -3.06
N TYR A 17 -15.81 -18.72 -1.91
CA TYR A 17 -16.86 -18.75 -0.87
C TYR A 17 -18.05 -17.86 -1.20
N LEU A 18 -17.84 -16.80 -1.99
CA LEU A 18 -18.88 -15.89 -2.43
C LEU A 18 -19.51 -16.30 -3.78
N ALA A 19 -18.91 -17.25 -4.50
CA ALA A 19 -19.43 -17.74 -5.77
C ALA A 19 -20.79 -18.43 -5.60
N THR A 20 -21.71 -18.12 -6.52
CA THR A 20 -23.08 -18.68 -6.57
C THR A 20 -23.33 -19.40 -7.88
N ASP A 21 -24.27 -20.33 -7.85
CA ASP A 21 -24.82 -20.96 -9.05
C ASP A 21 -25.79 -20.01 -9.80
N ASP A 22 -26.30 -20.46 -10.94
CA ASP A 22 -27.23 -19.71 -11.79
C ASP A 22 -28.55 -19.34 -11.08
N ILE A 23 -28.85 -19.95 -9.93
CA ILE A 23 -30.05 -19.74 -9.12
C ILE A 23 -29.74 -18.87 -7.88
N GLY A 24 -28.48 -18.40 -7.75
CA GLY A 24 -28.03 -17.56 -6.64
C GLY A 24 -27.71 -18.33 -5.34
N ARG A 25 -27.53 -19.66 -5.39
CA ARG A 25 -27.11 -20.46 -4.23
C ARG A 25 -25.61 -20.51 -4.15
N PRO A 26 -25.00 -20.38 -2.94
CA PRO A 26 -23.57 -20.52 -2.78
C PRO A 26 -23.04 -21.86 -3.29
N LEU A 27 -22.02 -21.88 -4.12
CA LEU A 27 -21.36 -23.10 -4.59
C LEU A 27 -20.77 -23.90 -3.41
N ILE A 28 -20.26 -23.20 -2.39
CA ILE A 28 -19.78 -23.79 -1.16
C ILE A 28 -20.72 -23.33 -0.02
N PRO A 29 -21.55 -24.21 0.55
CA PRO A 29 -22.45 -23.86 1.65
C PRO A 29 -21.68 -23.26 2.84
N ALA A 30 -22.24 -22.28 3.54
CA ALA A 30 -21.60 -21.56 4.64
C ALA A 30 -21.00 -22.47 5.73
N VAL A 31 -21.66 -23.63 6.00
CA VAL A 31 -21.19 -24.64 6.97
C VAL A 31 -19.88 -25.34 6.52
N ARG A 32 -19.58 -25.34 5.22
CA ARG A 32 -18.36 -25.94 4.65
C ARG A 32 -17.29 -24.90 4.34
N GLN A 33 -17.56 -23.62 4.50
CA GLN A 33 -16.60 -22.55 4.35
C GLN A 33 -15.74 -22.47 5.61
N ARG A 34 -14.54 -23.03 5.56
CA ARG A 34 -13.61 -22.98 6.69
C ARG A 34 -13.14 -21.55 6.93
N PRO A 35 -13.20 -21.00 8.15
CA PRO A 35 -12.54 -19.75 8.50
C PRO A 35 -11.05 -19.82 8.18
N ILE A 36 -10.49 -18.71 7.72
CA ILE A 36 -9.05 -18.62 7.44
C ILE A 36 -8.34 -18.16 8.70
N LEU A 37 -7.26 -18.83 9.08
CA LEU A 37 -6.43 -18.49 10.23
C LEU A 37 -5.03 -18.11 9.75
N LEU A 38 -4.70 -16.82 9.87
CA LEU A 38 -3.39 -16.28 9.56
C LEU A 38 -2.49 -16.35 10.79
N MET A 39 -1.41 -17.11 10.70
CA MET A 39 -0.39 -17.18 11.74
C MET A 39 0.90 -16.57 11.23
N GLY A 40 1.44 -15.61 11.95
CA GLY A 40 2.69 -14.97 11.55
C GLY A 40 3.18 -13.95 12.55
N PRO A 41 4.45 -13.57 12.46
CA PRO A 41 5.05 -12.64 13.40
C PRO A 41 4.39 -11.26 13.38
N PRO A 42 4.58 -10.43 14.42
CA PRO A 42 4.01 -9.09 14.47
C PRO A 42 4.60 -8.17 13.38
N GLY A 43 3.82 -7.21 12.89
CA GLY A 43 4.31 -6.18 11.96
C GLY A 43 4.52 -6.64 10.51
N VAL A 44 4.02 -7.82 10.10
CA VAL A 44 4.15 -8.32 8.70
C VAL A 44 3.00 -7.90 7.77
N GLY A 45 2.08 -7.05 8.22
CA GLY A 45 1.00 -6.52 7.37
C GLY A 45 -0.29 -7.36 7.33
N LYS A 46 -0.54 -8.27 8.29
CA LYS A 46 -1.75 -9.13 8.32
C LYS A 46 -3.06 -8.34 8.19
N THR A 47 -3.18 -7.21 8.85
CA THR A 47 -4.37 -6.35 8.81
C THR A 47 -4.47 -5.60 7.48
N GLN A 48 -3.35 -5.08 6.97
CA GLN A 48 -3.29 -4.31 5.72
C GLN A 48 -3.74 -5.13 4.50
N ILE A 49 -3.36 -6.41 4.42
CA ILE A 49 -3.81 -7.24 3.29
C ILE A 49 -5.33 -7.47 3.30
N MET A 50 -6.01 -7.39 4.45
CA MET A 50 -7.46 -7.50 4.51
C MET A 50 -8.14 -6.28 3.88
N GLU A 51 -7.62 -5.09 4.09
CA GLU A 51 -8.10 -3.85 3.46
C GLU A 51 -7.93 -3.92 1.94
N GLN A 52 -6.76 -4.36 1.49
CA GLN A 52 -6.47 -4.52 0.06
C GLN A 52 -7.37 -5.57 -0.60
N ILE A 53 -7.60 -6.72 0.05
CA ILE A 53 -8.50 -7.77 -0.48
C ILE A 53 -9.94 -7.27 -0.55
N ALA A 54 -10.40 -6.53 0.46
CA ALA A 54 -11.74 -5.96 0.47
C ALA A 54 -11.94 -4.95 -0.67
N GLN A 55 -10.93 -4.13 -0.96
CA GLN A 55 -10.93 -3.21 -2.09
C GLN A 55 -10.89 -3.98 -3.43
N ASP A 56 -9.96 -4.91 -3.59
CA ASP A 56 -9.78 -5.71 -4.82
C ASP A 56 -11.03 -6.52 -5.19
N CYS A 57 -11.79 -6.98 -4.20
CA CYS A 57 -13.01 -7.78 -4.39
C CYS A 57 -14.29 -6.95 -4.34
N ASP A 58 -14.21 -5.65 -4.13
CA ASP A 58 -15.34 -4.73 -3.94
C ASP A 58 -16.34 -5.19 -2.87
N ILE A 59 -15.85 -5.64 -1.72
CA ILE A 59 -16.64 -6.12 -0.57
C ILE A 59 -16.40 -5.24 0.66
N ALA A 60 -17.26 -5.40 1.69
CA ALA A 60 -17.09 -4.70 2.96
C ALA A 60 -16.00 -5.37 3.82
N LEU A 61 -15.36 -4.60 4.69
CA LEU A 61 -14.44 -5.09 5.72
C LEU A 61 -14.92 -4.63 7.10
N VAL A 62 -14.97 -5.56 8.04
CA VAL A 62 -15.05 -5.30 9.48
C VAL A 62 -13.79 -5.88 10.12
N ALA A 63 -12.92 -5.02 10.62
CA ALA A 63 -11.74 -5.42 11.38
C ALA A 63 -12.03 -5.25 12.88
N TYR A 64 -11.77 -6.31 13.64
CA TYR A 64 -12.14 -6.39 15.05
C TYR A 64 -10.99 -6.98 15.86
N THR A 65 -10.47 -6.22 16.82
CA THR A 65 -9.42 -6.70 17.74
C THR A 65 -10.07 -7.24 18.99
N ILE A 66 -9.87 -8.53 19.28
CA ILE A 66 -10.61 -9.25 20.30
C ILE A 66 -10.05 -9.10 21.73
N THR A 67 -8.81 -8.66 21.90
CA THR A 67 -8.09 -8.60 23.17
C THR A 67 -8.74 -7.71 24.22
N HIS A 68 -9.45 -6.67 23.80
CA HIS A 68 -10.12 -5.71 24.69
C HIS A 68 -11.54 -6.12 25.09
N HIS A 69 -12.02 -7.29 24.62
CA HIS A 69 -13.38 -7.70 24.81
C HIS A 69 -13.54 -8.71 25.94
N THR A 70 -14.59 -8.47 26.74
CA THR A 70 -15.08 -9.43 27.71
C THR A 70 -16.03 -10.42 27.04
N ARG A 71 -16.28 -11.56 27.69
CA ARG A 71 -17.28 -12.51 27.19
C ARG A 71 -18.66 -11.85 26.98
N GLN A 72 -19.02 -10.90 27.81
CA GLN A 72 -20.32 -10.20 27.74
C GLN A 72 -20.42 -9.27 26.53
N SER A 73 -19.37 -8.53 26.19
CA SER A 73 -19.36 -7.67 25.00
C SER A 73 -19.30 -8.48 23.71
N ALA A 74 -18.53 -9.58 23.69
CA ALA A 74 -18.39 -10.42 22.51
C ALA A 74 -19.64 -11.26 22.20
N VAL A 75 -20.30 -11.83 23.24
CA VAL A 75 -21.44 -12.74 23.07
C VAL A 75 -22.79 -12.04 23.19
N GLY A 76 -22.84 -10.93 23.89
CA GLY A 76 -24.05 -10.23 24.30
C GLY A 76 -24.45 -10.50 25.75
N LEU A 77 -25.36 -9.68 26.26
CA LEU A 77 -25.89 -9.80 27.63
C LEU A 77 -27.06 -10.76 27.65
N PRO A 78 -27.12 -11.71 28.63
CA PRO A 78 -28.29 -12.56 28.78
C PRO A 78 -29.48 -11.76 29.31
N PHE A 79 -30.65 -12.01 28.74
CA PHE A 79 -31.92 -11.49 29.25
C PHE A 79 -32.98 -12.59 29.20
N ILE A 80 -33.96 -12.48 30.10
CA ILE A 80 -35.03 -13.46 30.22
C ILE A 80 -36.21 -13.02 29.35
N ARG A 81 -36.66 -13.93 28.50
CA ARG A 81 -37.85 -13.75 27.64
C ARG A 81 -38.84 -14.89 27.84
N GLU A 82 -40.12 -14.57 27.94
CA GLU A 82 -41.15 -15.60 27.98
C GLU A 82 -41.53 -16.03 26.54
N ARG A 83 -41.51 -17.35 26.33
CA ARG A 83 -41.93 -17.98 25.04
C ARG A 83 -42.91 -19.11 25.32
N ASN A 84 -43.87 -19.30 24.43
CA ASN A 84 -44.83 -20.40 24.49
C ASN A 84 -44.29 -21.60 23.69
N TYR A 85 -44.10 -22.70 24.38
CA TYR A 85 -43.72 -23.98 23.81
C TYR A 85 -44.77 -25.05 24.12
N GLY A 86 -45.46 -25.55 23.07
CA GLY A 86 -46.49 -26.58 23.24
C GLY A 86 -47.64 -26.17 24.16
N GLY A 87 -48.07 -24.88 24.08
CA GLY A 87 -49.19 -24.33 24.86
C GLY A 87 -48.84 -23.96 26.32
N ARG A 88 -47.53 -24.03 26.69
CA ARG A 88 -47.04 -23.62 28.04
C ARG A 88 -46.04 -22.50 27.91
N THR A 89 -46.24 -21.40 28.65
CA THR A 89 -45.28 -20.31 28.79
C THR A 89 -44.07 -20.75 29.58
N ARG A 90 -42.87 -20.57 29.02
CA ARG A 90 -41.60 -20.87 29.66
C ARG A 90 -40.67 -19.67 29.58
N SER A 91 -39.94 -19.41 30.63
CA SER A 91 -38.84 -18.42 30.61
C SER A 91 -37.63 -19.01 29.93
N VAL A 92 -37.13 -18.30 28.93
CA VAL A 92 -35.95 -18.69 28.13
C VAL A 92 -34.90 -17.59 28.26
N THR A 93 -33.66 -17.97 28.44
CA THR A 93 -32.55 -17.04 28.38
C THR A 93 -32.19 -16.79 26.90
N GLU A 94 -32.29 -15.54 26.49
CA GLU A 94 -31.81 -15.05 25.18
C GLU A 94 -30.63 -14.10 25.41
N TYR A 95 -29.85 -13.84 24.36
CA TYR A 95 -28.72 -12.91 24.44
C TYR A 95 -29.02 -11.70 23.52
N THR A 96 -28.60 -10.51 23.96
CA THR A 96 -28.57 -9.34 23.07
C THR A 96 -27.63 -9.63 21.89
N MET A 97 -27.76 -8.85 20.82
CA MET A 97 -26.86 -9.01 19.67
C MET A 97 -25.41 -8.79 20.10
N SER A 98 -24.52 -9.68 19.66
CA SER A 98 -23.07 -9.55 19.80
C SER A 98 -22.59 -8.27 19.12
N GLU A 99 -21.68 -7.52 19.75
CA GLU A 99 -21.06 -6.33 19.17
C GLU A 99 -20.36 -6.65 17.85
N ILE A 100 -19.71 -7.82 17.75
CA ILE A 100 -19.06 -8.29 16.53
C ILE A 100 -20.08 -8.45 15.39
N ILE A 101 -21.22 -9.07 15.66
CA ILE A 101 -22.27 -9.25 14.64
C ILE A 101 -22.96 -7.91 14.33
N ALA A 102 -23.19 -7.06 15.32
CA ALA A 102 -23.74 -5.73 15.12
C ALA A 102 -22.84 -4.86 14.22
N SER A 103 -21.52 -4.96 14.38
CA SER A 103 -20.55 -4.26 13.52
C SER A 103 -20.65 -4.70 12.05
N VAL A 104 -20.94 -5.97 11.80
CA VAL A 104 -21.19 -6.50 10.45
C VAL A 104 -22.43 -5.85 9.83
N TYR A 105 -23.54 -5.81 10.56
CA TYR A 105 -24.77 -5.14 10.07
C TYR A 105 -24.57 -3.65 9.84
N ALA A 106 -23.90 -2.95 10.76
CA ALA A 106 -23.56 -1.53 10.60
C ALA A 106 -22.68 -1.26 9.37
N ALA A 107 -21.73 -2.16 9.07
CA ALA A 107 -20.92 -2.07 7.87
C ALA A 107 -21.76 -2.28 6.59
N MET A 108 -22.70 -3.23 6.60
CA MET A 108 -23.62 -3.45 5.48
C MET A 108 -24.50 -2.21 5.23
N GLU A 109 -25.04 -1.59 6.27
CA GLU A 109 -25.86 -0.38 6.16
C GLU A 109 -25.04 0.81 5.64
N ARG A 110 -23.84 1.02 6.17
CA ARG A 110 -22.96 2.13 5.79
C ARG A 110 -22.45 2.02 4.36
N THR A 111 -22.08 0.82 3.92
CA THR A 111 -21.43 0.61 2.61
C THR A 111 -22.40 0.20 1.51
N GLY A 112 -23.61 -0.24 1.84
CA GLY A 112 -24.58 -0.83 0.91
C GLY A 112 -24.17 -2.22 0.39
N LYS A 113 -23.01 -2.76 0.83
CA LYS A 113 -22.46 -4.04 0.36
C LYS A 113 -23.00 -5.19 1.21
N LYS A 114 -23.51 -6.23 0.53
CA LYS A 114 -24.05 -7.44 1.20
C LYS A 114 -22.95 -8.43 1.59
N ASN A 115 -21.84 -8.43 0.86
CA ASN A 115 -20.71 -9.35 1.05
C ASN A 115 -19.56 -8.65 1.77
N GLY A 116 -18.79 -9.40 2.55
CA GLY A 116 -17.67 -8.82 3.28
C GLY A 116 -16.74 -9.83 3.93
N ILE A 117 -15.69 -9.29 4.52
CA ILE A 117 -14.76 -10.01 5.39
C ILE A 117 -14.97 -9.52 6.83
N LEU A 118 -15.17 -10.47 7.73
CA LEU A 118 -15.06 -10.25 9.17
C LEU A 118 -13.66 -10.70 9.59
N PHE A 119 -12.78 -9.73 9.80
CA PHE A 119 -11.41 -9.95 10.26
C PHE A 119 -11.32 -9.83 11.76
N ILE A 120 -10.84 -10.88 12.42
CA ILE A 120 -10.66 -10.94 13.88
C ILE A 120 -9.17 -11.02 14.18
N ASP A 121 -8.61 -9.92 14.65
CA ASP A 121 -7.19 -9.85 15.00
C ASP A 121 -6.92 -10.33 16.41
N GLU A 122 -5.71 -10.86 16.63
CA GLU A 122 -5.21 -11.36 17.90
C GLU A 122 -6.05 -12.49 18.53
N ILE A 123 -6.63 -13.35 17.69
CA ILE A 123 -7.59 -14.41 18.10
C ILE A 123 -7.03 -15.35 19.17
N ASN A 124 -5.74 -15.54 19.27
CA ASN A 124 -5.09 -16.40 20.23
C ASN A 124 -4.56 -15.66 21.49
N CYS A 125 -4.82 -14.35 21.60
CA CYS A 125 -4.53 -13.53 22.78
C CYS A 125 -5.77 -13.31 23.67
N VAL A 126 -6.87 -13.97 23.38
CA VAL A 126 -8.13 -13.83 24.14
C VAL A 126 -8.02 -14.38 25.55
N SER A 127 -8.82 -13.81 26.49
CA SER A 127 -8.90 -14.30 27.85
C SER A 127 -9.36 -15.77 27.93
N GLU A 128 -9.01 -16.48 29.02
CA GLU A 128 -9.40 -17.88 29.25
C GLU A 128 -10.91 -18.10 29.16
N THR A 129 -11.67 -17.15 29.64
CA THR A 129 -13.13 -17.25 29.68
C THR A 129 -13.78 -17.03 28.32
N LEU A 130 -13.08 -16.30 27.40
CA LEU A 130 -13.60 -15.99 26.07
C LEU A 130 -13.11 -17.00 25.01
N ALA A 131 -11.93 -17.58 25.17
CA ALA A 131 -11.31 -18.46 24.17
C ALA A 131 -12.23 -19.61 23.69
N PRO A 132 -12.92 -20.38 24.55
CA PRO A 132 -13.81 -21.46 24.08
C PRO A 132 -14.97 -20.93 23.22
N THR A 133 -15.47 -19.74 23.57
CA THR A 133 -16.58 -19.11 22.83
C THR A 133 -16.12 -18.62 21.45
N MET A 134 -14.91 -18.07 21.36
CA MET A 134 -14.34 -17.63 20.09
C MET A 134 -14.02 -18.81 19.17
N LEU A 135 -13.51 -19.91 19.73
CA LEU A 135 -13.29 -21.14 18.95
C LEU A 135 -14.61 -21.70 18.42
N GLN A 136 -15.66 -21.72 19.25
CA GLN A 136 -17.00 -22.11 18.82
C GLN A 136 -17.54 -21.15 17.73
N PHE A 137 -17.31 -19.86 17.87
CA PHE A 137 -17.69 -18.88 16.86
C PHE A 137 -17.02 -19.14 15.52
N LEU A 138 -15.72 -19.39 15.49
CA LEU A 138 -15.00 -19.76 14.27
C LEU A 138 -15.61 -21.00 13.61
N GLN A 139 -16.03 -21.98 14.39
CA GLN A 139 -16.60 -23.22 13.89
C GLN A 139 -18.03 -23.06 13.35
N CYS A 140 -18.89 -22.41 14.13
CA CYS A 140 -20.33 -22.33 13.89
C CYS A 140 -20.77 -21.04 13.20
N LYS A 141 -19.90 -20.01 13.14
CA LYS A 141 -20.21 -18.66 12.68
C LYS A 141 -21.39 -18.02 13.44
N THR A 142 -21.58 -18.40 14.69
CA THR A 142 -22.68 -17.93 15.55
C THR A 142 -22.21 -17.54 16.93
N PHE A 143 -22.79 -16.51 17.51
CA PHE A 143 -22.76 -16.23 18.93
C PHE A 143 -24.17 -16.44 19.52
N GLY A 144 -24.32 -17.42 20.41
CA GLY A 144 -25.63 -17.78 20.93
C GLY A 144 -26.61 -18.18 19.80
N ASN A 145 -27.68 -17.41 19.68
CA ASN A 145 -28.70 -17.55 18.62
C ASN A 145 -28.49 -16.61 17.42
N GLN A 146 -27.41 -15.85 17.40
CA GLN A 146 -27.11 -14.85 16.36
C GLN A 146 -26.05 -15.42 15.40
N ALA A 147 -26.35 -15.43 14.10
CA ALA A 147 -25.42 -15.88 13.07
C ALA A 147 -24.82 -14.70 12.32
N VAL A 148 -23.59 -14.85 11.84
CA VAL A 148 -22.98 -13.94 10.86
C VAL A 148 -23.83 -14.01 9.58
N PRO A 149 -24.18 -12.86 8.98
CA PRO A 149 -24.94 -12.85 7.73
C PRO A 149 -24.29 -13.68 6.62
N GLY A 150 -25.10 -14.27 5.75
CA GLY A 150 -24.59 -14.94 4.54
C GLY A 150 -23.81 -13.97 3.66
N GLY A 151 -22.76 -14.45 2.99
CA GLY A 151 -21.87 -13.61 2.19
C GLY A 151 -20.70 -12.97 2.98
N TRP A 152 -20.54 -13.33 4.27
CA TRP A 152 -19.41 -12.88 5.07
C TRP A 152 -18.42 -14.00 5.32
N VAL A 153 -17.15 -13.74 4.97
CA VAL A 153 -16.03 -14.66 5.18
C VAL A 153 -15.32 -14.29 6.46
N ILE A 154 -15.09 -15.27 7.34
CA ILE A 154 -14.33 -15.04 8.58
C ILE A 154 -12.86 -15.31 8.31
N VAL A 155 -12.03 -14.31 8.61
CA VAL A 155 -10.58 -14.39 8.63
C VAL A 155 -10.10 -14.02 10.03
N ALA A 156 -9.33 -14.88 10.66
CA ALA A 156 -8.75 -14.62 11.98
C ALA A 156 -7.22 -14.50 11.85
N ALA A 157 -6.59 -13.70 12.68
CA ALA A 157 -5.14 -13.57 12.74
C ALA A 157 -4.63 -13.80 14.15
N GLY A 158 -3.44 -14.36 14.26
CA GLY A 158 -2.73 -14.57 15.51
C GLY A 158 -1.23 -14.51 15.33
N ASN A 159 -0.52 -14.40 16.44
CA ASN A 159 0.93 -14.46 16.49
C ASN A 159 1.37 -15.81 17.05
N PRO A 160 2.45 -16.42 16.54
CA PRO A 160 3.03 -17.61 17.14
C PRO A 160 3.49 -17.38 18.60
N PRO A 161 3.54 -18.43 19.44
CA PRO A 161 3.90 -18.31 20.86
C PRO A 161 5.31 -17.74 21.11
N GLU A 162 6.22 -17.89 20.15
CA GLU A 162 7.58 -17.38 20.23
C GLU A 162 7.63 -15.85 20.36
N TYR A 163 6.59 -15.16 19.83
CA TYR A 163 6.52 -13.69 19.79
C TYR A 163 5.65 -13.09 20.89
N ASN A 164 4.82 -13.90 21.55
CA ASN A 164 3.93 -13.42 22.61
C ASN A 164 3.65 -14.50 23.64
N LYS A 165 4.17 -14.35 24.84
CA LYS A 165 4.00 -15.31 25.96
C LYS A 165 2.54 -15.46 26.44
N SER A 166 1.68 -14.52 26.12
CA SER A 166 0.24 -14.55 26.45
C SER A 166 -0.60 -15.33 25.46
N VAL A 167 0.02 -15.82 24.40
CA VAL A 167 -0.65 -16.56 23.32
C VAL A 167 -0.93 -17.99 23.72
N ARG A 168 -2.08 -18.49 23.29
CA ARG A 168 -2.46 -19.89 23.41
C ARG A 168 -2.30 -20.63 22.10
N GLU A 169 -1.84 -21.85 22.20
CA GLU A 169 -1.85 -22.75 21.06
C GLU A 169 -3.27 -23.27 20.81
N PHE A 170 -3.61 -23.41 19.54
CA PHE A 170 -4.87 -24.04 19.13
C PHE A 170 -4.74 -25.55 19.19
N ASP A 171 -5.77 -26.22 19.72
CA ASP A 171 -5.86 -27.65 19.69
C ASP A 171 -6.07 -28.22 18.27
N LEU A 172 -5.80 -29.50 18.11
CA LEU A 172 -5.93 -30.19 16.83
C LEU A 172 -7.36 -30.10 16.27
N VAL A 173 -8.38 -30.12 17.15
CA VAL A 173 -9.79 -30.07 16.77
C VAL A 173 -10.13 -28.73 16.14
N THR A 174 -9.57 -27.65 16.66
CA THR A 174 -9.71 -26.30 16.09
C THR A 174 -8.96 -26.18 14.78
N LEU A 175 -7.71 -26.64 14.73
CA LEU A 175 -6.88 -26.58 13.53
C LEU A 175 -7.50 -27.37 12.36
N ASP A 176 -8.15 -28.50 12.61
CA ASP A 176 -8.84 -29.28 11.57
C ASP A 176 -10.05 -28.52 10.95
N ARG A 177 -10.60 -27.52 11.64
CA ARG A 177 -11.79 -26.78 11.21
C ARG A 177 -11.49 -25.43 10.58
N VAL A 178 -10.25 -24.98 10.61
CA VAL A 178 -9.80 -23.74 10.00
C VAL A 178 -8.88 -24.03 8.80
N ARG A 179 -8.70 -23.04 7.94
CA ARG A 179 -7.66 -23.04 6.91
C ARG A 179 -6.49 -22.21 7.42
N ARG A 180 -5.47 -22.86 7.96
CA ARG A 180 -4.28 -22.19 8.49
C ARG A 180 -3.35 -21.76 7.37
N ILE A 181 -2.86 -20.54 7.45
CA ILE A 181 -1.86 -19.93 6.58
C ILE A 181 -0.75 -19.36 7.45
N ASP A 182 0.45 -19.91 7.36
CA ASP A 182 1.62 -19.41 8.08
C ASP A 182 2.37 -18.39 7.21
N ILE A 183 2.59 -17.20 7.77
CA ILE A 183 3.20 -16.06 7.10
C ILE A 183 4.61 -15.85 7.65
N GLU A 184 5.55 -15.62 6.74
CA GLU A 184 6.95 -15.32 7.03
C GLU A 184 7.32 -13.94 6.44
N PRO A 185 8.10 -13.13 7.16
CA PRO A 185 8.56 -11.85 6.64
C PRO A 185 9.55 -12.09 5.47
N LYS A 186 9.36 -11.38 4.37
CA LYS A 186 10.24 -11.43 3.21
C LYS A 186 10.54 -10.03 2.73
N LEU A 187 11.82 -9.65 2.71
CA LEU A 187 12.26 -8.29 2.36
C LEU A 187 11.82 -7.90 0.95
N SER A 188 12.03 -8.74 -0.08
CA SER A 188 11.68 -8.39 -1.45
C SER A 188 10.19 -8.04 -1.62
N VAL A 189 9.29 -8.78 -0.98
CA VAL A 189 7.85 -8.50 -1.01
C VAL A 189 7.51 -7.20 -0.26
N TRP A 190 8.21 -6.94 0.85
CA TRP A 190 8.03 -5.69 1.57
C TRP A 190 8.60 -4.48 0.79
N GLN A 191 9.70 -4.66 0.05
CA GLN A 191 10.25 -3.62 -0.81
C GLN A 191 9.26 -3.19 -1.91
N ASP A 192 8.51 -4.13 -2.52
CA ASP A 192 7.46 -3.79 -3.48
C ASP A 192 6.35 -2.94 -2.84
N TYR A 193 5.93 -3.30 -1.62
CA TYR A 193 5.02 -2.49 -0.82
C TYR A 193 5.62 -1.12 -0.50
N ALA A 194 6.86 -1.08 -0.06
CA ALA A 194 7.57 0.14 0.33
C ALA A 194 7.72 1.12 -0.84
N ARG A 195 8.02 0.63 -2.04
CA ARG A 195 8.04 1.43 -3.28
C ARG A 195 6.66 2.00 -3.59
N ALA A 196 5.62 1.15 -3.60
CA ALA A 196 4.24 1.57 -3.87
C ALA A 196 3.75 2.66 -2.88
N HIS A 197 4.22 2.64 -1.64
CA HIS A 197 3.88 3.60 -0.59
C HIS A 197 4.90 4.73 -0.44
N ARG A 198 5.90 4.80 -1.34
CA ARG A 198 6.94 5.84 -1.36
C ARG A 198 7.64 6.02 -0.02
N LEU A 199 8.09 4.91 0.58
CA LEU A 199 8.86 4.97 1.81
C LEU A 199 10.16 5.75 1.59
N HIS A 200 10.74 6.25 2.71
CA HIS A 200 11.93 7.09 2.65
C HIS A 200 13.09 6.37 1.96
N PRO A 201 13.75 7.00 0.95
CA PRO A 201 14.80 6.34 0.15
C PRO A 201 15.98 5.82 0.97
N ALA A 202 16.36 6.52 2.06
CA ALA A 202 17.42 6.05 2.94
C ALA A 202 17.11 4.71 3.60
N VAL A 203 15.84 4.43 3.93
CA VAL A 203 15.42 3.14 4.49
C VAL A 203 15.55 2.05 3.43
N MET A 204 15.13 2.33 2.21
CA MET A 204 15.21 1.39 1.08
C MET A 204 16.67 1.05 0.77
N ALA A 205 17.52 2.06 0.59
CA ALA A 205 18.95 1.88 0.30
C ALA A 205 19.69 1.13 1.43
N TYR A 206 19.37 1.45 2.68
CA TYR A 206 19.97 0.74 3.81
C TYR A 206 19.60 -0.74 3.83
N LEU A 207 18.35 -1.08 3.60
CA LEU A 207 17.90 -2.48 3.58
C LEU A 207 18.38 -3.26 2.34
N GLU A 208 18.71 -2.58 1.25
CA GLU A 208 19.43 -3.15 0.11
C GLU A 208 20.85 -3.59 0.54
N LEU A 209 21.56 -2.71 1.27
CA LEU A 209 22.91 -2.98 1.77
C LEU A 209 22.94 -3.96 2.95
N ARG A 210 21.89 -4.00 3.76
CA ARG A 210 21.80 -4.76 5.02
C ARG A 210 20.48 -5.55 5.12
N PRO A 211 20.20 -6.48 4.18
CA PRO A 211 18.92 -7.21 4.13
C PRO A 211 18.62 -8.00 5.41
N GLN A 212 19.65 -8.42 6.15
CA GLN A 212 19.51 -9.13 7.41
C GLN A 212 18.93 -8.27 8.54
N HIS A 213 18.93 -6.94 8.41
CA HIS A 213 18.35 -6.00 9.38
C HIS A 213 16.87 -5.72 9.16
N PHE A 214 16.27 -6.27 8.13
CA PHE A 214 14.84 -6.06 7.82
C PHE A 214 13.91 -6.57 8.92
N TYR A 215 14.15 -7.81 9.36
CA TYR A 215 13.32 -8.46 10.37
C TYR A 215 14.20 -9.26 11.32
N LYS A 216 14.32 -8.81 12.57
CA LYS A 216 15.20 -9.43 13.56
C LYS A 216 14.52 -9.39 14.92
N ILE A 217 14.40 -10.52 15.59
CA ILE A 217 13.85 -10.63 16.95
C ILE A 217 14.78 -11.51 17.75
N GLU A 218 15.36 -10.97 18.82
CA GLU A 218 16.31 -11.64 19.70
C GLU A 218 15.89 -11.46 21.15
N ASN A 219 16.08 -12.49 21.96
CA ASN A 219 15.90 -12.43 23.40
C ASN A 219 17.26 -12.29 24.05
N ASP A 220 17.46 -11.20 24.76
CA ASP A 220 18.67 -10.96 25.53
C ASP A 220 18.36 -10.85 27.03
N VAL A 221 19.39 -10.75 27.87
CA VAL A 221 19.28 -10.60 29.33
C VAL A 221 18.47 -9.35 29.70
N ASP A 222 18.57 -8.29 28.89
CA ASP A 222 17.90 -7.01 29.09
C ASP A 222 16.47 -6.95 28.49
N GLY A 223 16.00 -8.03 27.86
CA GLY A 223 14.66 -8.15 27.30
C GLY A 223 14.62 -8.57 25.85
N VAL A 224 13.48 -8.31 25.19
CA VAL A 224 13.28 -8.62 23.77
C VAL A 224 13.74 -7.43 22.93
N GLN A 225 14.74 -7.68 22.09
CA GLN A 225 15.23 -6.72 21.09
C GLN A 225 14.62 -7.09 19.74
N PHE A 226 14.12 -6.11 19.00
CA PHE A 226 13.46 -6.43 17.75
C PHE A 226 13.45 -5.28 16.72
N VAL A 227 13.44 -5.68 15.46
CA VAL A 227 13.12 -4.85 14.30
C VAL A 227 12.06 -5.57 13.48
N THR A 228 11.07 -4.84 13.03
CA THR A 228 9.96 -5.37 12.22
C THR A 228 9.70 -4.48 11.01
N ALA A 229 8.99 -4.98 10.03
CA ALA A 229 8.57 -4.21 8.85
C ALA A 229 7.80 -2.93 9.25
N ARG A 230 6.93 -3.00 10.27
CA ARG A 230 6.23 -1.83 10.82
C ARG A 230 7.19 -0.79 11.40
N GLY A 231 8.23 -1.23 12.13
CA GLY A 231 9.23 -0.31 12.68
C GLY A 231 9.93 0.50 11.58
N TRP A 232 10.26 -0.13 10.46
CA TRP A 232 10.83 0.55 9.30
C TRP A 232 9.85 1.52 8.62
N GLU A 233 8.58 1.13 8.49
CA GLU A 233 7.52 1.97 7.93
C GLU A 233 7.28 3.21 8.79
N ASP A 234 7.12 3.04 10.10
CA ASP A 234 6.90 4.14 11.05
C ASP A 234 8.11 5.09 11.09
N LEU A 235 9.34 4.54 11.09
CA LEU A 235 10.57 5.33 10.99
C LEU A 235 10.61 6.12 9.68
N SER A 236 10.30 5.49 8.56
CA SER A 236 10.25 6.14 7.24
C SER A 236 9.30 7.33 7.24
N ALA A 237 8.10 7.18 7.78
CA ALA A 237 7.13 8.27 7.88
C ALA A 237 7.67 9.44 8.75
N TYR A 238 8.36 9.10 9.85
CA TYR A 238 8.98 10.11 10.70
C TYR A 238 10.12 10.83 9.96
N LEU A 239 11.01 10.11 9.26
CA LEU A 239 12.13 10.70 8.50
C LEU A 239 11.61 11.66 7.43
N GLN A 240 10.57 11.30 6.69
CA GLN A 240 9.93 12.18 5.69
C GLN A 240 9.37 13.47 6.31
N ALA A 241 8.77 13.37 7.49
CA ALA A 241 8.29 14.54 8.21
C ALA A 241 9.46 15.39 8.75
N ALA A 242 10.51 14.76 9.27
CA ALA A 242 11.69 15.41 9.79
C ALA A 242 12.44 16.18 8.70
N ASP A 243 12.57 15.62 7.50
CA ASP A 243 13.19 16.32 6.36
C ASP A 243 12.41 17.57 5.94
N ARG A 244 11.07 17.47 5.88
CA ARG A 244 10.21 18.63 5.54
C ARG A 244 10.29 19.76 6.59
N LEU A 245 10.48 19.39 7.86
CA LEU A 245 10.50 20.31 8.98
C LEU A 245 11.91 20.68 9.44
N ALA A 246 12.95 20.15 8.78
CA ALA A 246 14.36 20.28 9.14
C ALA A 246 14.63 19.87 10.61
N LEU A 247 13.99 18.80 11.09
CA LEU A 247 14.18 18.31 12.45
C LEU A 247 15.43 17.42 12.54
N PRO A 248 16.18 17.49 13.67
CA PRO A 248 17.30 16.59 13.89
C PRO A 248 16.79 15.16 14.16
N VAL A 249 17.48 14.18 13.58
CA VAL A 249 17.25 12.75 13.82
C VAL A 249 18.56 12.13 14.28
N ASP A 250 18.56 11.59 15.48
CA ASP A 250 19.70 10.93 16.11
C ASP A 250 19.42 9.45 16.41
N GLU A 251 20.43 8.74 16.94
CA GLU A 251 20.32 7.34 17.35
C GLU A 251 19.17 7.10 18.35
N GLY A 252 18.95 8.06 19.27
CA GLY A 252 17.90 7.96 20.28
C GLY A 252 16.49 7.97 19.67
N VAL A 253 16.27 8.79 18.66
CA VAL A 253 15.00 8.82 17.90
C VAL A 253 14.83 7.53 17.10
N ILE A 254 15.86 7.11 16.37
CA ILE A 254 15.84 5.88 15.55
C ILE A 254 15.56 4.66 16.44
N GLY A 255 16.19 4.56 17.62
CA GLY A 255 16.02 3.47 18.58
C GLY A 255 14.61 3.37 19.17
N GLN A 256 13.76 4.39 19.05
CA GLN A 256 12.35 4.32 19.46
C GLN A 256 11.51 3.51 18.46
N TYR A 257 11.91 3.45 17.20
CA TYR A 257 11.26 2.68 16.14
C TYR A 257 11.93 1.32 15.92
N LEU A 258 13.26 1.30 15.88
CA LEU A 258 14.07 0.10 15.71
C LEU A 258 14.60 -0.34 17.09
N ARG A 259 13.81 -1.15 17.79
CA ARG A 259 14.11 -1.58 19.17
C ARG A 259 15.18 -2.69 19.24
N HIS A 260 16.14 -2.68 18.34
CA HIS A 260 17.33 -3.51 18.33
C HIS A 260 18.55 -2.57 18.33
N PRO A 261 19.29 -2.45 19.43
CA PRO A 261 20.34 -1.42 19.59
C PRO A 261 21.43 -1.48 18.52
N GLU A 262 21.83 -2.68 18.09
CA GLU A 262 22.82 -2.85 17.02
C GLU A 262 22.29 -2.24 15.70
N VAL A 263 21.06 -2.61 15.30
CA VAL A 263 20.47 -2.12 14.05
C VAL A 263 20.20 -0.63 14.11
N ALA A 264 19.70 -0.12 15.24
CA ALA A 264 19.44 1.31 15.43
C ALA A 264 20.73 2.13 15.31
N ARG A 265 21.85 1.67 15.91
CA ARG A 265 23.15 2.33 15.81
C ARG A 265 23.71 2.28 14.40
N ASP A 266 23.64 1.13 13.72
CA ASP A 266 24.14 0.97 12.36
C ASP A 266 23.35 1.85 11.39
N PHE A 267 22.02 1.87 11.50
CA PHE A 267 21.19 2.77 10.70
C PHE A 267 21.43 4.25 11.03
N ALA A 268 21.64 4.61 12.29
CA ALA A 268 21.94 5.99 12.67
C ALA A 268 23.27 6.48 12.04
N ALA A 269 24.29 5.63 12.05
CA ALA A 269 25.57 5.94 11.38
C ALA A 269 25.37 6.09 9.86
N TYR A 270 24.62 5.18 9.25
CA TYR A 270 24.24 5.27 7.83
C TYR A 270 23.45 6.55 7.51
N TRP A 271 22.47 6.93 8.34
CA TRP A 271 21.66 8.14 8.17
C TRP A 271 22.49 9.42 8.12
N VAL A 272 23.50 9.54 9.02
CA VAL A 272 24.42 10.68 9.02
C VAL A 272 25.20 10.75 7.70
N LEU A 273 25.70 9.62 7.21
CA LEU A 273 26.42 9.54 5.93
C LEU A 273 25.49 9.85 4.76
N TYR A 274 24.29 9.29 4.72
CA TYR A 274 23.30 9.53 3.68
C TYR A 274 22.98 11.02 3.53
N ARG A 275 22.75 11.73 4.63
CA ARG A 275 22.54 13.19 4.61
C ARG A 275 23.75 13.95 4.13
N LYS A 276 24.94 13.57 4.59
CA LYS A 276 26.20 14.17 4.13
C LYS A 276 26.39 13.97 2.63
N TYR A 277 26.10 12.78 2.09
CA TYR A 277 26.20 12.52 0.66
C TYR A 277 25.22 13.37 -0.14
N HIS A 278 24.01 13.56 0.36
CA HIS A 278 23.03 14.46 -0.28
C HIS A 278 23.59 15.90 -0.43
N GLU A 279 24.27 16.42 0.59
CA GLU A 279 24.88 17.76 0.54
C GLU A 279 26.15 17.78 -0.32
N ASP A 280 27.02 16.79 -0.17
CA ASP A 280 28.35 16.72 -0.77
C ASP A 280 28.33 16.49 -2.30
N TYR A 281 27.33 15.74 -2.80
CA TYR A 281 27.22 15.43 -4.22
C TYR A 281 26.35 16.41 -5.01
N GLY A 282 25.59 17.29 -4.37
CA GLY A 282 24.75 18.26 -5.05
C GLY A 282 23.80 17.60 -6.04
N VAL A 283 23.03 16.58 -5.59
CA VAL A 283 22.14 15.75 -6.45
C VAL A 283 21.22 16.59 -7.34
N GLU A 284 20.73 17.72 -6.81
CA GLU A 284 19.90 18.63 -7.58
C GLU A 284 20.64 19.25 -8.79
N ASP A 285 21.93 19.55 -8.65
CA ASP A 285 22.74 20.07 -9.74
C ASP A 285 23.02 19.00 -10.79
N ILE A 286 23.22 17.74 -10.38
CA ILE A 286 23.33 16.60 -11.32
C ILE A 286 22.06 16.48 -12.15
N LEU A 287 20.86 16.47 -11.50
CA LEU A 287 19.57 16.34 -12.17
C LEU A 287 19.20 17.58 -13.03
N GLN A 288 19.94 18.68 -12.91
CA GLN A 288 19.83 19.86 -13.77
C GLN A 288 20.90 19.89 -14.89
N GLY A 289 21.67 18.84 -15.05
CA GLY A 289 22.71 18.74 -16.07
C GLY A 289 23.95 19.58 -15.76
N LYS A 290 24.27 19.77 -14.49
CA LYS A 290 25.46 20.51 -14.02
C LYS A 290 26.38 19.61 -13.18
N PRO A 291 26.79 18.46 -13.68
CA PRO A 291 27.78 17.64 -12.98
C PRO A 291 29.15 18.33 -13.05
N TYR A 292 29.89 18.34 -11.93
CA TYR A 292 31.27 18.80 -11.90
C TYR A 292 32.19 17.59 -12.04
N ASP A 293 33.30 17.72 -12.78
CA ASP A 293 34.30 16.65 -12.90
C ASP A 293 34.77 16.12 -11.54
N ALA A 294 34.88 17.00 -10.55
CA ALA A 294 35.25 16.64 -9.19
C ALA A 294 34.21 15.76 -8.48
N VAL A 295 32.92 15.92 -8.80
CA VAL A 295 31.83 15.10 -8.25
C VAL A 295 31.85 13.73 -8.89
N ILE A 296 32.08 13.63 -10.18
CA ILE A 296 32.21 12.36 -10.91
C ILE A 296 33.42 11.58 -10.39
N ALA A 297 34.61 12.23 -10.32
CA ALA A 297 35.81 11.59 -9.81
C ALA A 297 35.62 11.05 -8.36
N ARG A 298 34.92 11.81 -7.51
CA ARG A 298 34.60 11.38 -6.16
C ARG A 298 33.65 10.17 -6.15
N ALA A 299 32.64 10.15 -7.02
CA ALA A 299 31.72 9.02 -7.13
C ALA A 299 32.44 7.74 -7.61
N MET A 300 33.39 7.87 -8.53
CA MET A 300 34.23 6.75 -8.99
C MET A 300 35.11 6.15 -7.88
N ASP A 301 35.65 7.00 -7.00
CA ASP A 301 36.52 6.59 -5.88
C ASP A 301 35.72 6.18 -4.62
N ALA A 302 34.39 6.37 -4.63
CA ALA A 302 33.54 6.12 -3.47
C ALA A 302 33.43 4.63 -3.12
N SER A 303 33.18 4.34 -1.83
CA SER A 303 32.84 2.98 -1.40
C SER A 303 31.50 2.51 -1.99
N PHE A 304 31.29 1.21 -2.06
CA PHE A 304 30.05 0.64 -2.60
C PHE A 304 28.80 1.16 -1.86
N ASP A 305 28.84 1.25 -0.53
CA ASP A 305 27.74 1.80 0.29
C ASP A 305 27.44 3.27 -0.07
N GLU A 306 28.46 4.07 -0.34
CA GLU A 306 28.33 5.47 -0.75
C GLU A 306 27.73 5.56 -2.17
N ARG A 307 28.18 4.73 -3.11
CA ARG A 307 27.67 4.68 -4.49
C ARG A 307 26.20 4.29 -4.54
N ILE A 308 25.78 3.25 -3.81
CA ILE A 308 24.37 2.85 -3.72
C ILE A 308 23.50 3.94 -3.05
N SER A 309 24.05 4.62 -2.05
CA SER A 309 23.35 5.76 -1.44
C SER A 309 23.14 6.90 -2.45
N LEU A 310 24.14 7.18 -3.29
CA LEU A 310 24.05 8.20 -4.34
C LEU A 310 23.02 7.81 -5.43
N VAL A 311 23.01 6.55 -5.85
CA VAL A 311 21.95 6.02 -6.76
C VAL A 311 20.56 6.24 -6.16
N SER A 312 20.37 5.93 -4.88
CA SER A 312 19.08 6.13 -4.19
C SER A 312 18.69 7.61 -4.09
N LEU A 313 19.65 8.50 -3.90
CA LEU A 313 19.41 9.95 -3.90
C LEU A 313 19.01 10.48 -5.28
N LEU A 314 19.65 10.01 -6.36
CA LEU A 314 19.26 10.34 -7.73
C LEU A 314 17.85 9.86 -8.05
N LEU A 315 17.53 8.61 -7.70
CA LEU A 315 16.19 8.04 -7.85
C LEU A 315 15.12 8.81 -7.07
N ALA A 316 15.43 9.26 -5.84
CA ALA A 316 14.52 10.08 -5.06
C ALA A 316 14.21 11.42 -5.73
N GLY A 317 15.24 12.09 -6.26
CA GLY A 317 15.10 13.33 -7.01
C GLY A 317 14.30 13.16 -8.30
N LEU A 318 14.53 12.06 -9.03
CA LEU A 318 13.76 11.69 -10.23
C LEU A 318 12.29 11.38 -9.89
N ASN A 319 12.05 10.56 -8.89
CA ASN A 319 10.69 10.18 -8.48
C ASN A 319 9.86 11.39 -8.06
N THR A 320 10.47 12.40 -7.46
CA THR A 320 9.79 13.68 -7.15
C THR A 320 9.29 14.36 -8.43
N ARG A 321 10.10 14.38 -9.50
CA ARG A 321 9.75 14.97 -10.79
C ARG A 321 8.71 14.15 -11.55
N PHE A 322 8.84 12.84 -11.55
CA PHE A 322 7.86 11.94 -12.16
C PHE A 322 6.49 12.07 -11.46
N ALA A 323 6.47 12.13 -10.14
CA ALA A 323 5.24 12.34 -9.37
C ALA A 323 4.59 13.69 -9.69
N ASP A 324 5.38 14.77 -9.85
CA ASP A 324 4.86 16.09 -10.23
C ASP A 324 4.31 16.10 -11.66
N ALA A 325 5.02 15.51 -12.61
CA ALA A 325 4.55 15.38 -14.01
C ALA A 325 3.22 14.60 -14.06
N ARG A 326 3.12 13.48 -13.36
CA ARG A 326 1.89 12.67 -13.26
C ARG A 326 0.74 13.42 -12.59
N ALA A 327 1.00 14.09 -11.47
CA ALA A 327 -0.01 14.87 -10.76
C ALA A 327 -0.53 16.03 -11.62
N THR A 328 0.37 16.71 -12.33
CA THR A 328 0.03 17.80 -13.25
C THR A 328 -0.75 17.27 -14.46
N GLY A 329 -0.40 16.09 -14.98
CA GLY A 329 -1.13 15.39 -16.02
C GLY A 329 -2.57 15.08 -15.59
N ALA A 330 -2.76 14.43 -14.44
CA ALA A 330 -4.08 14.08 -13.90
C ALA A 330 -4.98 15.32 -13.71
N VAL A 331 -4.41 16.43 -13.21
CA VAL A 331 -5.14 17.70 -13.07
C VAL A 331 -5.53 18.26 -14.45
N THR A 332 -4.62 18.22 -15.43
CA THR A 332 -4.88 18.70 -16.78
C THR A 332 -5.99 17.90 -17.45
N ASP A 333 -5.97 16.59 -17.35
CA ASP A 333 -7.00 15.71 -17.91
C ASP A 333 -8.36 15.92 -17.24
N ALA A 334 -8.40 16.09 -15.92
CA ALA A 334 -9.63 16.40 -15.20
C ALA A 334 -10.19 17.79 -15.63
N CYS A 335 -9.35 18.81 -15.77
CA CYS A 335 -9.72 20.11 -16.30
C CYS A 335 -10.26 20.03 -17.72
N TYR A 336 -9.63 19.25 -18.60
CA TYR A 336 -10.08 19.02 -19.97
C TYR A 336 -11.49 18.43 -20.02
N GLN A 337 -11.79 17.44 -19.18
CA GLN A 337 -13.14 16.86 -19.12
C GLN A 337 -14.19 17.90 -18.68
N GLN A 338 -13.84 18.80 -17.76
CA GLN A 338 -14.74 19.86 -17.34
C GLN A 338 -14.95 20.89 -18.44
N LEU A 339 -13.89 21.30 -19.15
CA LEU A 339 -13.96 22.22 -20.28
C LEU A 339 -14.80 21.65 -21.44
N ARG A 340 -14.58 20.37 -21.79
CA ARG A 340 -15.37 19.67 -22.81
C ARG A 340 -16.86 19.62 -22.44
N SER A 341 -17.15 19.36 -21.18
CA SER A 341 -18.53 19.33 -20.69
C SER A 341 -19.15 20.73 -20.66
N PHE A 342 -18.40 21.79 -20.30
CA PHE A 342 -18.85 23.19 -20.35
C PHE A 342 -19.24 23.59 -21.76
N LYS A 343 -18.40 23.30 -22.78
CA LYS A 343 -18.72 23.56 -24.19
C LYS A 343 -20.03 22.93 -24.61
N ARG A 344 -20.28 21.69 -24.19
CA ARG A 344 -21.54 21.00 -24.47
C ARG A 344 -22.75 21.68 -23.80
N THR A 345 -22.60 22.13 -22.56
CA THR A 345 -23.68 22.83 -21.83
C THR A 345 -24.02 24.17 -22.49
N LEU A 346 -23.01 24.95 -22.91
CA LEU A 346 -23.23 26.20 -23.64
C LEU A 346 -24.05 25.97 -24.94
N SER A 347 -23.75 24.91 -25.67
CA SER A 347 -24.53 24.55 -26.87
C SER A 347 -25.95 24.09 -26.59
N GLN A 348 -26.24 23.54 -25.43
CA GLN A 348 -27.56 23.04 -25.04
C GLN A 348 -28.43 24.13 -24.39
N GLN A 349 -27.84 25.17 -23.82
CA GLN A 349 -28.52 26.24 -23.10
C GLN A 349 -28.02 27.63 -23.59
N PRO A 350 -28.31 28.00 -24.84
CA PRO A 350 -27.75 29.21 -25.44
C PRO A 350 -28.25 30.52 -24.82
N ASP A 351 -29.40 30.49 -24.10
CA ASP A 351 -30.00 31.64 -23.45
C ASP A 351 -29.55 31.85 -21.99
N ALA A 352 -28.79 30.88 -21.42
CA ALA A 352 -28.31 30.97 -20.04
C ALA A 352 -27.00 31.75 -19.95
N ASP A 353 -26.77 32.46 -18.84
CA ASP A 353 -25.49 33.13 -18.59
C ASP A 353 -24.34 32.12 -18.46
N PRO A 354 -23.29 32.23 -19.31
CA PRO A 354 -22.16 31.33 -19.29
C PRO A 354 -21.43 31.29 -17.93
N ALA A 355 -21.35 32.40 -17.19
CA ALA A 355 -20.71 32.47 -15.89
C ALA A 355 -21.49 31.65 -14.84
N ASP A 356 -22.83 31.73 -14.84
CA ASP A 356 -23.68 30.92 -13.98
C ASP A 356 -23.55 29.42 -14.29
N LEU A 357 -23.55 29.05 -15.58
CA LEU A 357 -23.37 27.66 -16.02
C LEU A 357 -22.02 27.06 -15.58
N PHE A 358 -20.96 27.87 -15.61
CA PHE A 358 -19.65 27.43 -15.16
C PHE A 358 -19.57 27.34 -13.64
N ALA A 359 -20.20 28.27 -12.91
CA ALA A 359 -20.29 28.23 -11.45
C ALA A 359 -21.07 26.99 -10.93
N GLU A 360 -22.23 26.70 -11.54
CA GLU A 360 -22.99 25.46 -11.24
C GLU A 360 -22.15 24.19 -11.44
N ARG A 361 -21.32 24.17 -12.48
CA ARG A 361 -20.39 23.07 -12.73
C ARG A 361 -19.33 22.92 -11.65
N CYS A 362 -18.74 24.04 -11.20
CA CYS A 362 -17.79 24.04 -10.09
C CYS A 362 -18.43 23.50 -8.81
N ASP A 363 -19.68 23.87 -8.52
CA ASP A 363 -20.41 23.40 -7.35
C ASP A 363 -20.76 21.91 -7.44
N ALA A 364 -21.17 21.43 -8.62
CA ALA A 364 -21.39 20.01 -8.87
C ALA A 364 -20.09 19.18 -8.70
N TYR A 365 -18.96 19.68 -9.20
CA TYR A 365 -17.66 19.04 -9.03
C TYR A 365 -17.24 18.98 -7.55
N ARG A 366 -17.45 20.08 -6.80
CA ARG A 366 -17.20 20.16 -5.37
C ARG A 366 -18.04 19.17 -4.58
N ALA A 367 -19.34 19.13 -4.85
CA ALA A 367 -20.26 18.21 -4.17
C ALA A 367 -19.86 16.74 -4.39
N LYS A 368 -19.49 16.39 -5.62
CA LYS A 368 -19.00 15.05 -5.94
C LYS A 368 -17.70 14.72 -5.20
N LEU A 369 -16.72 15.63 -5.21
CA LEU A 369 -15.45 15.45 -4.50
C LEU A 369 -15.66 15.19 -3.00
N GLU A 370 -16.54 15.97 -2.35
CA GLU A 370 -16.82 15.81 -0.92
C GLU A 370 -17.58 14.51 -0.61
N ALA A 371 -18.50 14.10 -1.49
CA ALA A 371 -19.16 12.80 -1.39
C ALA A 371 -18.17 11.63 -1.50
N ASP A 372 -17.28 11.67 -2.50
CA ASP A 372 -16.29 10.62 -2.74
C ASP A 372 -15.25 10.56 -1.59
N LYS A 373 -14.84 11.70 -1.03
CA LYS A 373 -13.99 11.78 0.18
C LYS A 373 -14.67 11.15 1.39
N THR A 374 -15.94 11.49 1.62
CA THR A 374 -16.71 10.99 2.77
C THR A 374 -16.94 9.49 2.68
N ALA A 375 -17.12 8.98 1.45
CA ALA A 375 -17.26 7.55 1.19
C ALA A 375 -15.93 6.79 1.29
N GLY A 376 -14.77 7.48 1.41
CA GLY A 376 -13.44 6.85 1.38
C GLY A 376 -13.13 6.19 0.02
N ALA A 377 -13.73 6.70 -1.07
CA ALA A 377 -13.63 6.11 -2.40
C ALA A 377 -12.41 6.60 -3.20
N LEU A 378 -11.64 7.53 -2.66
CA LEU A 378 -10.49 8.14 -3.34
C LEU A 378 -9.16 7.75 -2.71
N LEU A 379 -8.19 7.44 -3.53
CA LEU A 379 -6.80 7.36 -3.09
C LEU A 379 -6.26 8.77 -2.76
N PRO A 380 -5.25 8.89 -1.88
CA PRO A 380 -4.70 10.20 -1.47
C PRO A 380 -4.27 11.08 -2.65
N ASP A 381 -3.57 10.52 -3.63
CA ASP A 381 -3.11 11.23 -4.83
C ASP A 381 -4.27 11.71 -5.70
N GLU A 382 -5.30 10.88 -5.86
CA GLU A 382 -6.50 11.22 -6.61
C GLU A 382 -7.29 12.35 -5.91
N ALA A 383 -7.43 12.27 -4.58
CA ALA A 383 -8.06 13.32 -3.79
C ALA A 383 -7.29 14.64 -3.89
N ALA A 384 -5.95 14.59 -3.89
CA ALA A 384 -5.10 15.76 -4.06
C ALA A 384 -5.25 16.37 -5.47
N ALA A 385 -5.21 15.55 -6.52
CA ALA A 385 -5.38 15.99 -7.92
C ALA A 385 -6.77 16.63 -8.11
N ARG A 386 -7.85 16.00 -7.64
CA ARG A 386 -9.20 16.55 -7.74
C ARG A 386 -9.38 17.84 -6.93
N THR A 387 -8.71 17.97 -5.79
CA THR A 387 -8.72 19.20 -4.99
C THR A 387 -8.03 20.35 -5.73
N ARG A 388 -6.87 20.08 -6.37
CA ARG A 388 -6.17 21.05 -7.23
C ARG A 388 -7.03 21.44 -8.45
N THR A 389 -7.68 20.48 -9.09
CA THR A 389 -8.62 20.71 -10.20
C THR A 389 -9.74 21.66 -9.76
N LEU A 390 -10.38 21.41 -8.63
CA LEU A 390 -11.43 22.29 -8.10
C LEU A 390 -10.92 23.72 -7.85
N ALA A 391 -9.71 23.86 -7.35
CA ALA A 391 -9.10 25.20 -7.13
C ALA A 391 -8.92 25.96 -8.46
N LEU A 392 -8.44 25.28 -9.53
CA LEU A 392 -8.31 25.88 -10.87
C LEU A 392 -9.68 26.25 -11.45
N LEU A 393 -10.66 25.33 -11.42
CA LEU A 393 -12.01 25.61 -11.92
C LEU A 393 -12.64 26.80 -11.17
N THR A 394 -12.45 26.89 -9.86
CA THR A 394 -12.95 28.01 -9.05
C THR A 394 -12.24 29.32 -9.43
N ALA A 395 -10.93 29.30 -9.73
CA ALA A 395 -10.21 30.47 -10.19
C ALA A 395 -10.70 30.91 -11.57
N TRP A 396 -10.94 29.98 -12.49
CA TRP A 396 -11.47 30.26 -13.84
C TRP A 396 -12.90 30.79 -13.78
N SER A 397 -13.76 30.27 -12.90
CA SER A 397 -15.11 30.80 -12.67
C SER A 397 -15.10 32.27 -12.28
N ARG A 398 -14.13 32.67 -11.45
CA ARG A 398 -13.98 34.08 -11.01
C ARG A 398 -13.46 35.01 -12.11
N SER A 399 -12.86 34.49 -13.17
CA SER A 399 -12.41 35.26 -14.31
C SER A 399 -13.47 35.44 -15.40
N LEU A 400 -14.63 34.83 -15.26
CA LEU A 400 -15.78 35.02 -16.13
C LEU A 400 -16.63 36.18 -15.61
N ASP A 401 -16.73 37.24 -16.43
CA ASP A 401 -17.63 38.37 -16.16
C ASP A 401 -19.06 38.04 -16.61
N ASN A 402 -20.05 38.56 -15.89
CA ASN A 402 -21.44 38.41 -16.28
C ASN A 402 -21.71 39.20 -17.58
N GLY A 403 -22.41 38.56 -18.53
CA GLY A 403 -22.80 39.18 -19.78
C GLY A 403 -21.83 38.93 -20.95
N LEU A 404 -20.82 38.04 -20.76
CA LEU A 404 -20.04 37.51 -21.90
C LEU A 404 -20.93 36.61 -22.75
N ASP A 405 -20.69 36.61 -24.06
CA ASP A 405 -21.33 35.60 -24.91
C ASP A 405 -20.69 34.22 -24.73
N ALA A 406 -21.34 33.19 -25.26
CA ALA A 406 -20.90 31.81 -25.08
C ALA A 406 -19.49 31.53 -25.63
N ASP A 407 -19.14 32.16 -26.74
CA ASP A 407 -17.84 31.99 -27.40
C ASP A 407 -16.74 32.74 -26.62
N GLU A 408 -16.98 33.97 -26.20
CA GLU A 408 -16.05 34.74 -25.36
C GLU A 408 -15.78 34.07 -24.01
N ALA A 409 -16.82 33.59 -23.36
CA ALA A 409 -16.70 32.87 -22.09
C ALA A 409 -15.90 31.57 -22.27
N PHE A 410 -16.20 30.80 -23.31
CA PHE A 410 -15.44 29.57 -23.61
C PHE A 410 -13.97 29.88 -23.92
N ASP A 411 -13.69 30.90 -24.72
CA ASP A 411 -12.31 31.29 -25.08
C ASP A 411 -11.52 31.76 -23.86
N THR A 412 -12.15 32.44 -22.91
CA THR A 412 -11.53 32.84 -21.63
C THR A 412 -11.10 31.62 -20.85
N VAL A 413 -11.99 30.65 -20.64
CA VAL A 413 -11.66 29.41 -19.90
C VAL A 413 -10.64 28.56 -20.66
N ARG A 414 -10.76 28.47 -22.00
CA ARG A 414 -9.78 27.77 -22.84
C ARG A 414 -8.38 28.37 -22.77
N SER A 415 -8.27 29.69 -22.70
CA SER A 415 -6.97 30.37 -22.53
C SER A 415 -6.34 30.02 -21.17
N ALA A 416 -7.11 30.03 -20.12
CA ALA A 416 -6.65 29.61 -18.78
C ALA A 416 -6.27 28.11 -18.72
N PHE A 417 -7.00 27.26 -19.45
CA PHE A 417 -6.65 25.85 -19.62
C PHE A 417 -5.35 25.64 -20.37
N ASN A 418 -5.07 26.43 -21.43
CA ASN A 418 -3.81 26.35 -22.18
C ASN A 418 -2.59 26.62 -21.28
N THR A 419 -2.71 27.50 -20.27
CA THR A 419 -1.66 27.72 -19.29
C THR A 419 -1.41 26.43 -18.44
N GLN A 420 -2.48 25.68 -18.14
CA GLN A 420 -2.33 24.39 -17.43
C GLN A 420 -1.69 23.33 -18.32
N VAL A 421 -1.97 23.31 -19.62
CA VAL A 421 -1.30 22.43 -20.60
C VAL A 421 0.20 22.75 -20.67
N GLN A 422 0.59 24.01 -20.73
CA GLN A 422 2.00 24.40 -20.69
C GLN A 422 2.71 23.92 -19.44
N ARG A 423 2.07 24.02 -18.26
CA ARG A 423 2.63 23.48 -17.00
C ARG A 423 2.86 21.98 -17.05
N ARG A 424 1.95 21.23 -17.70
CA ARG A 424 2.14 19.78 -17.91
C ARG A 424 3.36 19.53 -18.79
N GLU A 425 3.49 20.23 -19.90
CA GLU A 425 4.61 20.09 -20.83
C GLU A 425 5.94 20.44 -20.15
N GLU A 426 5.98 21.52 -19.37
CA GLU A 426 7.15 21.91 -18.58
C GLU A 426 7.53 20.84 -17.55
N ALA A 427 6.57 20.27 -16.81
CA ALA A 427 6.81 19.23 -15.82
C ALA A 427 7.32 17.94 -16.47
N VAL A 428 6.74 17.52 -17.60
CA VAL A 428 7.20 16.35 -18.36
C VAL A 428 8.61 16.58 -18.90
N SER A 429 8.87 17.73 -19.52
CA SER A 429 10.21 18.07 -20.04
C SER A 429 11.27 18.12 -18.94
N ALA A 430 10.94 18.69 -17.78
CA ALA A 430 11.85 18.73 -16.63
C ALA A 430 12.18 17.33 -16.10
N ALA A 431 11.18 16.42 -16.06
CA ALA A 431 11.37 15.04 -15.65
C ALA A 431 12.21 14.24 -16.66
N SER A 432 11.92 14.37 -17.97
CA SER A 432 12.68 13.71 -19.02
C SER A 432 14.13 14.18 -19.08
N ASN A 433 14.37 15.49 -19.01
CA ASN A 433 15.73 16.03 -18.98
C ASN A 433 16.52 15.57 -17.76
N ALA A 434 15.88 15.56 -16.58
CA ALA A 434 16.54 15.09 -15.36
C ALA A 434 16.91 13.60 -15.45
N LEU A 435 16.08 12.79 -16.11
CA LEU A 435 16.36 11.37 -16.35
C LEU A 435 17.57 11.19 -17.26
N GLU A 436 17.65 11.96 -18.37
CA GLU A 436 18.81 11.93 -19.26
C GLU A 436 20.10 12.37 -18.55
N PHE A 437 20.05 13.42 -17.74
CA PHE A 437 21.20 13.86 -16.95
C PHE A 437 21.62 12.84 -15.88
N ALA A 438 20.64 12.14 -15.30
CA ALA A 438 20.95 11.06 -14.37
C ALA A 438 21.66 9.90 -15.09
N PHE A 439 21.23 9.51 -16.29
CA PHE A 439 21.93 8.52 -17.11
C PHE A 439 23.34 8.99 -17.50
N ASP A 440 23.49 10.27 -17.91
CA ASP A 440 24.82 10.86 -18.20
C ASP A 440 25.77 10.72 -17.02
N PHE A 441 25.28 11.02 -15.82
CA PHE A 441 26.07 10.88 -14.58
C PHE A 441 26.40 9.42 -14.28
N MET A 442 25.41 8.53 -14.35
CA MET A 442 25.57 7.10 -14.06
C MET A 442 26.59 6.44 -15.03
N GLU A 443 26.52 6.76 -16.31
CA GLU A 443 27.45 6.25 -17.32
C GLU A 443 28.87 6.74 -17.09
N GLN A 444 29.04 8.02 -16.73
CA GLN A 444 30.37 8.58 -16.48
C GLN A 444 30.99 8.11 -15.17
N ALA A 445 30.17 7.90 -14.14
CA ALA A 445 30.65 7.55 -12.79
C ALA A 445 30.78 6.04 -12.57
N PHE A 446 29.90 5.23 -13.17
CA PHE A 446 29.75 3.81 -12.83
C PHE A 446 29.73 2.88 -14.04
N GLU A 447 29.74 3.43 -15.27
CA GLU A 447 29.68 2.65 -16.51
C GLU A 447 28.53 1.62 -16.51
N ASP A 448 28.79 0.37 -16.91
CA ASP A 448 27.85 -0.76 -16.85
C ASP A 448 27.95 -1.54 -15.53
N GLY A 449 28.29 -0.87 -14.42
CA GLY A 449 28.47 -1.49 -13.11
C GLY A 449 27.16 -1.92 -12.43
N GLN A 450 27.29 -2.51 -11.25
CA GLN A 450 26.18 -2.98 -10.45
C GLN A 450 25.23 -1.83 -10.03
N GLU A 451 25.76 -0.63 -9.88
CA GLU A 451 25.03 0.60 -9.59
C GLU A 451 24.03 0.92 -10.72
N MET A 452 24.41 0.74 -11.98
CA MET A 452 23.53 0.91 -13.13
C MET A 452 22.39 -0.12 -13.13
N VAL A 453 22.69 -1.36 -12.78
CA VAL A 453 21.68 -2.42 -12.64
C VAL A 453 20.63 -2.05 -11.59
N VAL A 454 21.07 -1.58 -10.43
CA VAL A 454 20.17 -1.12 -9.35
C VAL A 454 19.34 0.07 -9.84
N PHE A 455 19.96 1.05 -10.48
CA PHE A 455 19.30 2.25 -10.99
C PHE A 455 18.17 1.92 -11.97
N VAL A 456 18.45 1.10 -12.98
CA VAL A 456 17.47 0.71 -14.00
C VAL A 456 16.34 -0.14 -13.43
N ASN A 457 16.67 -1.11 -12.55
CA ASN A 457 15.65 -1.91 -11.88
C ASN A 457 14.70 -1.08 -11.01
N GLU A 458 15.23 -0.14 -10.25
CA GLU A 458 14.39 0.74 -9.43
C GLU A 458 13.52 1.68 -10.28
N LEU A 459 14.01 2.16 -11.42
CA LEU A 459 13.20 2.90 -12.40
C LEU A 459 12.07 2.06 -12.98
N ALA A 460 12.33 0.78 -13.30
CA ALA A 460 11.33 -0.14 -13.84
C ALA A 460 10.23 -0.50 -12.83
N LEU A 461 10.56 -0.55 -11.54
CA LEU A 461 9.65 -0.98 -10.46
C LEU A 461 8.99 0.19 -9.72
N GLY A 462 9.47 1.42 -9.92
CA GLY A 462 8.98 2.58 -9.18
C GLY A 462 7.54 2.97 -9.55
N PRO A 463 6.71 3.36 -8.57
CA PRO A 463 5.29 3.67 -8.78
C PRO A 463 5.07 4.94 -9.60
N ASP A 464 6.05 5.83 -9.66
CA ASP A 464 6.01 7.08 -10.43
C ASP A 464 6.86 6.99 -11.70
N SER A 465 8.01 6.28 -11.66
CA SER A 465 8.91 6.13 -12.81
C SER A 465 8.36 5.18 -13.86
N ALA A 466 7.85 4.00 -13.48
CA ALA A 466 7.36 3.02 -14.45
C ALA A 466 6.19 3.56 -15.33
N PRO A 467 5.14 4.22 -14.78
CA PRO A 467 4.12 4.86 -15.61
C PRO A 467 4.66 6.02 -16.47
N PHE A 468 5.61 6.81 -15.93
CA PHE A 468 6.22 7.90 -16.68
C PHE A 468 6.99 7.38 -17.90
N LEU A 469 7.80 6.33 -17.73
CA LEU A 469 8.55 5.68 -18.79
C LEU A 469 7.65 4.97 -19.82
N ALA A 470 6.49 4.48 -19.40
CA ALA A 470 5.51 3.90 -20.32
C ALA A 470 4.83 4.94 -21.23
N GLU A 471 4.78 6.21 -20.81
CA GLU A 471 4.16 7.31 -21.54
C GLU A 471 5.17 8.20 -22.30
N ASN A 472 6.46 8.14 -21.90
CA ASN A 472 7.51 9.00 -22.44
C ASN A 472 8.73 8.15 -22.78
N ASP A 473 9.08 8.10 -24.06
CA ASP A 473 10.18 7.31 -24.58
C ASP A 473 11.52 7.75 -23.97
N CYS A 474 12.34 6.79 -23.54
CA CYS A 474 13.71 6.98 -23.09
C CYS A 474 14.59 5.86 -23.66
N GLU A 475 15.32 6.15 -24.74
CA GLU A 475 16.13 5.16 -25.46
C GLU A 475 17.18 4.49 -24.56
N ARG A 476 17.78 5.23 -23.62
CA ARG A 476 18.77 4.68 -22.67
C ARG A 476 18.15 3.67 -21.72
N PHE A 477 16.98 4.00 -21.16
CA PHE A 477 16.27 3.06 -20.29
C PHE A 477 15.93 1.76 -21.03
N GLU A 478 15.46 1.83 -22.26
CA GLU A 478 15.17 0.66 -23.09
C GLU A 478 16.42 -0.18 -23.36
N GLN A 479 17.52 0.46 -23.76
CA GLN A 479 18.79 -0.22 -24.02
C GLN A 479 19.33 -0.95 -22.79
N TYR A 480 19.32 -0.30 -21.62
CA TYR A 480 19.78 -0.94 -20.37
C TYR A 480 18.84 -2.03 -19.89
N SER A 481 17.53 -1.85 -20.03
CA SER A 481 16.53 -2.88 -19.68
C SER A 481 16.67 -4.12 -20.55
N GLU A 482 16.92 -3.98 -21.86
CA GLU A 482 17.18 -5.11 -22.75
C GLU A 482 18.48 -5.83 -22.39
N LYS A 483 19.55 -5.09 -22.09
CA LYS A 483 20.81 -5.70 -21.62
C LYS A 483 20.60 -6.53 -20.35
N LEU A 484 19.83 -6.02 -19.38
CA LEU A 484 19.56 -6.73 -18.12
C LEU A 484 18.73 -7.99 -18.32
N LEU A 485 17.72 -7.95 -19.20
CA LEU A 485 16.92 -9.12 -19.55
C LEU A 485 17.76 -10.23 -20.21
N LEU A 486 18.72 -9.85 -21.05
CA LEU A 486 19.65 -10.81 -21.70
C LEU A 486 20.59 -11.45 -20.68
N HIS A 487 21.16 -10.68 -19.76
CA HIS A 487 22.06 -11.19 -18.71
C HIS A 487 21.32 -12.05 -17.69
N GLY A 488 20.11 -11.66 -17.28
CA GLY A 488 19.28 -12.47 -16.38
C GLY A 488 18.89 -13.82 -16.96
N GLY A 489 18.64 -13.89 -18.27
CA GLY A 489 18.38 -15.14 -18.99
C GLY A 489 19.61 -16.06 -19.10
N GLU A 490 20.82 -15.49 -19.26
CA GLU A 490 22.07 -16.25 -19.25
C GLU A 490 22.40 -16.79 -17.86
N ASP A 491 22.20 -16.01 -16.80
CA ASP A 491 22.43 -16.44 -15.41
C ASP A 491 21.45 -17.54 -14.97
N GLU A 492 20.18 -17.45 -15.35
CA GLU A 492 19.20 -18.53 -15.11
C GLU A 492 19.56 -19.82 -15.86
N LEU A 493 19.97 -19.72 -17.12
CA LEU A 493 20.42 -20.86 -17.91
C LEU A 493 21.70 -21.51 -17.33
N LEU A 494 22.65 -20.70 -16.88
CA LEU A 494 23.87 -21.18 -16.22
C LEU A 494 23.55 -21.83 -14.88
N ALA A 495 22.62 -21.29 -14.12
CA ALA A 495 22.14 -21.86 -12.84
C ALA A 495 21.37 -23.18 -13.06
N GLU A 496 20.60 -23.32 -14.14
CA GLU A 496 19.96 -24.59 -14.53
C GLU A 496 20.95 -25.62 -14.95
N LEU A 497 21.93 -25.27 -15.79
CA LEU A 497 23.01 -26.18 -16.23
C LEU A 497 23.85 -26.69 -15.04
N GLN A 498 24.15 -25.80 -14.07
CA GLN A 498 24.87 -26.20 -12.84
C GLN A 498 24.04 -27.16 -11.96
N ARG A 499 22.73 -26.99 -11.90
CA ARG A 499 21.80 -27.87 -11.14
C ARG A 499 21.70 -29.25 -11.81
N ASP A 500 21.72 -29.31 -13.15
CA ASP A 500 21.68 -30.56 -13.91
C ASP A 500 23.01 -31.31 -13.83
N ASP A 501 24.14 -30.61 -13.83
CA ASP A 501 25.47 -31.23 -13.60
C ASP A 501 25.59 -31.84 -12.21
N VAL A 502 25.11 -31.15 -11.14
CA VAL A 502 25.09 -31.68 -9.77
C VAL A 502 24.19 -32.93 -9.67
N ARG A 503 23.04 -32.93 -10.34
CA ARG A 503 22.14 -34.10 -10.39
C ARG A 503 22.74 -35.27 -11.16
N ALA A 504 23.50 -34.98 -12.21
CA ALA A 504 24.20 -36.02 -12.98
C ALA A 504 25.36 -36.65 -12.19
N GLU A 505 26.08 -35.87 -11.39
CA GLU A 505 27.12 -36.36 -10.49
C GLU A 505 26.56 -37.17 -9.30
N GLU A 506 25.44 -36.77 -8.72
CA GLU A 506 24.74 -37.53 -7.66
C GLU A 506 24.23 -38.89 -8.19
N HIS A 507 23.70 -38.94 -9.42
CA HIS A 507 23.29 -40.21 -10.06
C HIS A 507 24.44 -41.13 -10.47
N SER A 508 25.64 -40.58 -10.76
CA SER A 508 26.80 -41.39 -11.06
C SER A 508 27.57 -41.88 -9.82
N ALA A 509 27.25 -41.38 -8.64
CA ALA A 509 27.82 -41.83 -7.37
C ALA A 509 26.97 -42.94 -6.66
N GLU A 510 25.79 -43.26 -7.22
CA GLU A 510 24.93 -44.35 -6.74
C GLU A 510 25.08 -45.66 -7.54
N PHE A 511 25.97 -45.73 -8.53
CA PHE A 511 26.40 -46.93 -9.23
C PHE A 511 27.86 -47.23 -8.93
#